data_9f24855b833182a7b962e9f0ad4e01ef
#
_entry.id   9f24855b833182a7b962e9f0ad4e01ef
#
_cell.length_a   1.000
_cell.length_b   1.000
_cell.length_c   1.000
_cell.angle_alpha   90.00
_cell.angle_beta   90.00
_cell.angle_gamma   90.00
#
_symmetry.space_group_name_H-M   'P 1'
#
loop_
_entity.id
_entity.type
_entity.pdbx_description
1 polymer ?
#
loop_
_entity_poly.entity_id
_entity_poly.type
_entity_poly.pdbx_seq_one_letter_code
_entity_poly.pdbx_strand_id
1 'polypeptide(L)'
;MSQASSLRERREAVVREHMESENEHDFDTTLGTFGHPRYEIIPTGDVHDGAEAVMAYFKESRTAFPDQRNELIGMHHADDAVIVEFTLKGTHLGPLRGFEPTGREFSCRMIAVFEFEGEGIVCERVYFDAATILAQLAAGA
;
A
#
# COMPACT_ATOMS: atom_id res chain seq x y z
N MET A 1 30.91 1.59 19.81
CA MET A 1 29.86 2.60 20.05
C MET A 1 28.87 2.58 18.90
N SER A 2 27.64 2.28 19.20
CA SER A 2 26.59 2.37 18.19
C SER A 2 26.18 3.83 18.05
N GLN A 3 26.06 4.31 16.83
CA GLN A 3 25.49 5.63 16.57
C GLN A 3 23.98 5.52 16.53
N ALA A 4 23.30 6.53 17.03
CA ALA A 4 21.88 6.63 16.88
C ALA A 4 21.53 6.74 15.40
N SER A 5 20.52 5.99 14.94
CA SER A 5 20.02 6.11 13.58
C SER A 5 19.46 7.51 13.35
N SER A 6 19.65 8.05 12.15
CA SER A 6 19.01 9.29 11.76
C SER A 6 17.49 9.11 11.69
N LEU A 7 16.74 10.19 11.75
CA LEU A 7 15.29 10.14 11.57
C LEU A 7 14.94 9.54 10.19
N ARG A 8 15.70 9.90 9.17
CA ARG A 8 15.52 9.37 7.82
C ARG A 8 15.66 7.85 7.80
N GLU A 9 16.71 7.31 8.42
CA GLU A 9 16.92 5.86 8.48
C GLU A 9 15.82 5.14 9.25
N ARG A 10 15.34 5.73 10.35
CA ARG A 10 14.25 5.15 11.14
C ARG A 10 12.94 5.16 10.36
N ARG A 11 12.65 6.23 9.62
CA ARG A 11 11.47 6.30 8.75
C ARG A 11 11.53 5.26 7.63
N GLU A 12 12.69 5.06 7.02
CA GLU A 12 12.87 4.02 6.00
C GLU A 12 12.61 2.63 6.58
N ALA A 13 13.10 2.36 7.80
CA ALA A 13 12.86 1.08 8.46
C ALA A 13 11.36 0.84 8.71
N VAL A 14 10.63 1.88 9.13
CA VAL A 14 9.19 1.80 9.34
C VAL A 14 8.46 1.51 8.03
N VAL A 15 8.83 2.18 6.94
CA VAL A 15 8.23 1.95 5.62
C VAL A 15 8.51 0.53 5.13
N ARG A 16 9.73 0.03 5.29
CA ARG A 16 10.06 -1.35 4.89
C ARG A 16 9.24 -2.36 5.68
N GLU A 17 9.13 -2.20 6.98
CA GLU A 17 8.28 -3.05 7.81
C GLU A 17 6.83 -3.02 7.36
N HIS A 18 6.31 -1.82 7.07
CA HIS A 18 4.96 -1.63 6.55
C HIS A 18 4.75 -2.44 5.26
N MET A 19 5.62 -2.26 4.29
CA MET A 19 5.49 -2.90 2.98
C MET A 19 5.70 -4.41 3.04
N GLU A 20 6.66 -4.88 3.83
CA GLU A 20 6.91 -6.31 4.02
C GLU A 20 5.75 -7.00 4.73
N SER A 21 5.20 -6.38 5.77
CA SER A 21 4.05 -6.95 6.49
C SER A 21 2.81 -7.03 5.62
N GLU A 22 2.60 -6.09 4.70
CA GLU A 22 1.52 -6.19 3.71
C GLU A 22 1.71 -7.40 2.80
N ASN A 23 2.93 -7.69 2.36
CA ASN A 23 3.22 -8.86 1.52
C ASN A 23 2.97 -10.17 2.27
N GLU A 24 3.21 -10.19 3.57
CA GLU A 24 2.96 -11.35 4.42
C GLU A 24 1.51 -11.46 4.87
N HIS A 25 0.69 -10.45 4.57
CA HIS A 25 -0.68 -10.31 5.05
C HIS A 25 -0.76 -10.27 6.59
N ASP A 26 0.29 -9.77 7.21
CA ASP A 26 0.36 -9.52 8.65
C ASP A 26 -0.10 -8.08 8.93
N PHE A 27 -1.40 -7.87 8.85
CA PHE A 27 -1.98 -6.54 8.89
C PHE A 27 -1.94 -5.89 10.26
N ASP A 28 -1.84 -6.68 11.33
CA ASP A 28 -1.65 -6.13 12.66
C ASP A 28 -0.29 -5.42 12.75
N THR A 29 0.75 -6.02 12.18
CA THR A 29 2.06 -5.37 12.07
C THR A 29 1.98 -4.13 11.20
N THR A 30 1.28 -4.22 10.06
CA THR A 30 1.11 -3.05 9.17
C THR A 30 0.45 -1.88 9.90
N LEU A 31 -0.64 -2.15 10.61
CA LEU A 31 -1.32 -1.12 11.42
C LEU A 31 -0.40 -0.53 12.48
N GLY A 32 0.46 -1.35 13.08
CA GLY A 32 1.42 -0.91 14.09
C GLY A 32 2.49 0.06 13.60
N THR A 33 2.67 0.18 12.27
CA THR A 33 3.61 1.16 11.69
C THR A 33 3.03 2.58 11.67
N PHE A 34 1.74 2.73 11.87
CA PHE A 34 1.08 4.03 11.89
C PHE A 34 1.06 4.63 13.29
N GLY A 35 1.29 5.93 13.37
CA GLY A 35 0.85 6.71 14.53
C GLY A 35 -0.66 6.93 14.49
N HIS A 36 -1.21 7.09 13.26
CA HIS A 36 -2.66 7.12 13.01
C HIS A 36 -2.92 6.44 11.66
N PRO A 37 -3.60 5.27 11.65
CA PRO A 37 -3.90 4.57 10.40
C PRO A 37 -4.83 5.40 9.50
N ARG A 38 -4.35 5.73 8.32
CA ARG A 38 -5.12 6.46 7.31
C ARG A 38 -4.56 6.19 5.93
N TYR A 39 -5.44 5.81 5.00
CA TYR A 39 -5.13 5.67 3.57
C TYR A 39 -5.98 6.62 2.76
N GLU A 40 -5.37 7.27 1.78
CA GLU A 40 -6.08 8.01 0.74
C GLU A 40 -5.73 7.38 -0.59
N ILE A 41 -6.72 6.83 -1.28
CA ILE A 41 -6.56 6.18 -2.58
C ILE A 41 -6.94 7.21 -3.64
N ILE A 42 -5.94 7.84 -4.20
CA ILE A 42 -6.14 9.04 -5.03
C ILE A 42 -6.98 8.77 -6.29
N PRO A 43 -6.75 7.67 -7.05
CA PRO A 43 -7.52 7.45 -8.29
C PRO A 43 -9.02 7.27 -8.07
N THR A 44 -9.44 6.79 -6.90
CA THR A 44 -10.84 6.52 -6.61
C THR A 44 -11.47 7.55 -5.68
N GLY A 45 -10.64 8.36 -5.00
CA GLY A 45 -11.08 9.31 -4.00
C GLY A 45 -11.47 8.66 -2.66
N ASP A 46 -11.23 7.36 -2.50
CA ASP A 46 -11.55 6.66 -1.26
C ASP A 46 -10.61 7.08 -0.12
N VAL A 47 -11.18 7.25 1.06
CA VAL A 47 -10.43 7.53 2.28
C VAL A 47 -10.81 6.49 3.32
N HIS A 48 -9.80 5.84 3.89
CA HIS A 48 -9.96 4.87 4.97
C HIS A 48 -9.25 5.44 6.20
N ASP A 49 -10.01 5.89 7.19
CA ASP A 49 -9.48 6.57 8.36
C ASP A 49 -9.74 5.76 9.62
N GLY A 50 -8.69 5.51 10.39
CA GLY A 50 -8.73 4.70 11.61
C GLY A 50 -8.45 3.23 11.37
N ALA A 51 -8.05 2.53 12.43
CA ALA A 51 -7.61 1.14 12.35
C ALA A 51 -8.70 0.20 11.79
N GLU A 52 -9.96 0.39 12.21
CA GLU A 52 -11.06 -0.45 11.76
C GLU A 52 -11.30 -0.30 10.25
N ALA A 53 -11.35 0.95 9.76
CA ALA A 53 -11.57 1.23 8.34
C ALA A 53 -10.41 0.73 7.49
N VAL A 54 -9.18 0.90 7.96
CA VAL A 54 -7.99 0.43 7.24
C VAL A 54 -7.93 -1.09 7.20
N MET A 55 -8.25 -1.77 8.29
CA MET A 55 -8.32 -3.23 8.30
C MET A 55 -9.39 -3.75 7.34
N ALA A 56 -10.55 -3.11 7.28
CA ALA A 56 -11.61 -3.47 6.33
C ALA A 56 -11.14 -3.32 4.89
N TYR A 57 -10.40 -2.26 4.59
CA TYR A 57 -9.78 -2.04 3.28
C TYR A 57 -8.78 -3.15 2.94
N PHE A 58 -7.92 -3.55 3.86
CA PHE A 58 -7.00 -4.66 3.64
C PHE A 58 -7.74 -5.95 3.30
N LYS A 59 -8.76 -6.28 4.06
CA LYS A 59 -9.55 -7.51 3.85
C LYS A 59 -10.26 -7.50 2.51
N GLU A 60 -10.85 -6.37 2.13
CA GLU A 60 -11.52 -6.22 0.85
C GLU A 60 -10.56 -6.42 -0.32
N SER A 61 -9.40 -5.77 -0.28
CA SER A 61 -8.41 -5.87 -1.34
C SER A 61 -7.84 -7.29 -1.46
N ARG A 62 -7.61 -7.98 -0.34
CA ARG A 62 -7.07 -9.35 -0.35
C ARG A 62 -8.13 -10.40 -0.62
N THR A 63 -9.41 -10.06 -0.54
CA THR A 63 -10.48 -10.89 -1.05
C THR A 63 -10.47 -10.87 -2.57
N ALA A 64 -10.35 -9.69 -3.16
CA ALA A 64 -10.26 -9.54 -4.61
C ALA A 64 -8.94 -10.13 -5.16
N PHE A 65 -7.84 -9.87 -4.48
CA PHE A 65 -6.49 -10.28 -4.88
C PHE A 65 -5.77 -10.97 -3.73
N PRO A 66 -6.03 -12.29 -3.51
CA PRO A 66 -5.46 -13.01 -2.36
C PRO A 66 -3.93 -13.08 -2.34
N ASP A 67 -3.31 -12.96 -3.52
CA ASP A 67 -1.85 -12.99 -3.69
C ASP A 67 -1.26 -11.58 -3.88
N GLN A 68 -1.99 -10.54 -3.50
CA GLN A 68 -1.51 -9.16 -3.67
C GLN A 68 -0.18 -8.95 -2.95
N ARG A 69 0.76 -8.37 -3.68
CA ARG A 69 2.10 -8.11 -3.18
C ARG A 69 2.70 -6.86 -3.82
N ASN A 70 3.56 -6.21 -3.10
CA ASN A 70 4.32 -5.08 -3.60
C ASN A 70 5.79 -5.45 -3.80
N GLU A 71 6.40 -4.85 -4.80
CA GLU A 71 7.85 -4.95 -5.06
C GLU A 71 8.41 -3.54 -4.99
N LEU A 72 9.26 -3.28 -4.01
CA LEU A 72 9.88 -1.97 -3.81
C LEU A 72 10.86 -1.65 -4.92
N ILE A 73 10.76 -0.45 -5.49
CA ILE A 73 11.70 0.07 -6.50
C ILE A 73 12.66 1.06 -5.89
N GLY A 74 12.17 2.03 -5.13
CA GLY A 74 13.02 3.03 -4.51
C GLY A 74 12.27 3.91 -3.52
N MET A 75 13.05 4.59 -2.68
CA MET A 75 12.55 5.53 -1.68
C MET A 75 13.18 6.89 -1.88
N HIS A 76 12.38 7.94 -1.71
CA HIS A 76 12.83 9.33 -1.77
C HIS A 76 12.31 10.05 -0.54
N HIS A 77 13.07 11.01 -0.02
CA HIS A 77 12.73 11.69 1.22
C HIS A 77 12.34 13.14 1.01
N ALA A 78 11.32 13.58 1.73
CA ALA A 78 11.02 14.97 1.99
C ALA A 78 11.13 15.21 3.51
N ASP A 79 10.95 16.43 3.97
CA ASP A 79 11.12 16.77 5.39
C ASP A 79 10.12 16.02 6.30
N ASP A 80 8.92 15.76 5.79
CA ASP A 80 7.83 15.16 6.54
C ASP A 80 7.25 13.92 5.85
N ALA A 81 7.96 13.37 4.86
CA ALA A 81 7.43 12.24 4.10
C ALA A 81 8.53 11.34 3.55
N VAL A 82 8.18 10.08 3.34
CA VAL A 82 8.93 9.16 2.51
C VAL A 82 8.07 8.83 1.30
N ILE A 83 8.62 9.01 0.11
CA ILE A 83 7.94 8.74 -1.16
C ILE A 83 8.48 7.44 -1.70
N VAL A 84 7.60 6.47 -1.92
CA VAL A 84 7.99 5.12 -2.32
C VAL A 84 7.47 4.83 -3.72
N GLU A 85 8.38 4.40 -4.59
CA GLU A 85 8.04 3.86 -5.89
C GLU A 85 8.05 2.35 -5.80
N PHE A 86 6.97 1.70 -6.26
CA PHE A 86 6.83 0.24 -6.19
C PHE A 86 5.94 -0.29 -7.29
N THR A 87 5.97 -1.60 -7.50
CA THR A 87 5.04 -2.30 -8.38
C THR A 87 4.08 -3.11 -7.52
N LEU A 88 2.78 -2.93 -7.73
CA LEU A 88 1.76 -3.77 -7.10
C LEU A 88 1.34 -4.85 -8.08
N LYS A 89 1.24 -6.08 -7.60
CA LYS A 89 0.84 -7.25 -8.37
C LYS A 89 -0.24 -8.03 -7.64
N GLY A 90 -1.07 -8.71 -8.40
CA GLY A 90 -2.07 -9.60 -7.84
C GLY A 90 -2.84 -10.33 -8.91
N THR A 91 -3.57 -11.38 -8.50
CA THR A 91 -4.44 -12.18 -9.38
C THR A 91 -5.89 -11.98 -8.94
N HIS A 92 -6.75 -11.64 -9.88
CA HIS A 92 -8.17 -11.36 -9.63
C HIS A 92 -8.94 -12.65 -9.40
N LEU A 93 -9.02 -13.09 -8.16
CA LEU A 93 -9.64 -14.35 -7.76
C LEU A 93 -10.93 -14.18 -6.93
N GLY A 94 -11.24 -12.96 -6.52
CA GLY A 94 -12.44 -12.63 -5.78
C GLY A 94 -13.15 -11.42 -6.37
N PRO A 95 -14.38 -11.13 -5.94
CA PRO A 95 -15.14 -10.01 -6.48
C PRO A 95 -14.47 -8.67 -6.18
N LEU A 96 -14.51 -7.75 -7.13
CA LEU A 96 -13.95 -6.40 -7.01
C LEU A 96 -15.04 -5.40 -7.39
N ARG A 97 -15.61 -4.73 -6.40
CA ARG A 97 -16.63 -3.66 -6.59
C ARG A 97 -17.74 -4.07 -7.60
N GLY A 98 -18.28 -5.27 -7.44
CA GLY A 98 -19.33 -5.79 -8.30
C GLY A 98 -18.84 -6.47 -9.58
N PHE A 99 -17.53 -6.46 -9.84
CA PHE A 99 -16.94 -7.19 -10.97
C PHE A 99 -16.63 -8.63 -10.55
N GLU A 100 -17.06 -9.57 -11.39
CA GLU A 100 -16.74 -10.98 -11.21
C GLU A 100 -15.26 -11.24 -11.36
N PRO A 101 -14.70 -12.20 -10.60
CA PRO A 101 -13.28 -12.52 -10.75
C PRO A 101 -12.94 -13.02 -12.15
N THR A 102 -11.86 -12.49 -12.71
CA THR A 102 -11.42 -12.81 -14.08
C THR A 102 -10.33 -13.87 -14.13
N GLY A 103 -9.69 -14.17 -12.99
CA GLY A 103 -8.52 -15.06 -12.95
C GLY A 103 -7.26 -14.44 -13.55
N ARG A 104 -7.30 -13.18 -13.94
CA ARG A 104 -6.17 -12.51 -14.60
C ARG A 104 -5.26 -11.83 -13.60
N GLU A 105 -3.98 -11.76 -13.94
CA GLU A 105 -2.99 -11.03 -13.17
C GLU A 105 -2.90 -9.58 -13.61
N PHE A 106 -2.58 -8.69 -12.66
CA PHE A 106 -2.19 -7.33 -12.97
C PHE A 106 -0.83 -7.00 -12.38
N SER A 107 -0.17 -6.02 -13.00
CA SER A 107 1.06 -5.42 -12.52
C SER A 107 0.97 -3.93 -12.80
N CYS A 108 1.08 -3.10 -11.75
CA CYS A 108 0.92 -1.66 -11.88
C CYS A 108 2.00 -0.92 -11.10
N ARG A 109 2.68 0.01 -11.78
CA ARG A 109 3.62 0.91 -11.13
C ARG A 109 2.84 1.95 -10.31
N MET A 110 3.22 2.11 -9.04
CA MET A 110 2.56 3.00 -8.11
C MET A 110 3.54 3.87 -7.34
N ILE A 111 3.02 4.97 -6.80
CA ILE A 111 3.73 5.80 -5.85
C ILE A 111 2.88 5.93 -4.59
N ALA A 112 3.48 5.69 -3.44
CA ALA A 112 2.87 5.97 -2.15
C ALA A 112 3.64 7.09 -1.47
N VAL A 113 2.91 8.08 -0.95
CA VAL A 113 3.47 9.14 -0.12
C VAL A 113 3.12 8.81 1.32
N PHE A 114 4.13 8.41 2.10
CA PHE A 114 3.97 8.16 3.53
C PHE A 114 4.26 9.45 4.29
N GLU A 115 3.24 10.10 4.81
CA GLU A 115 3.42 11.26 5.67
C GLU A 115 3.77 10.82 7.09
N PHE A 116 4.72 11.50 7.68
CA PHE A 116 5.22 11.20 9.03
C PHE A 116 5.05 12.36 9.99
N GLU A 117 4.74 12.01 11.23
CA GLU A 117 4.99 12.86 12.39
C GLU A 117 5.98 12.08 13.25
N GLY A 118 7.21 12.64 13.42
CA GLY A 118 8.29 11.89 14.06
C GLY A 118 8.58 10.60 13.32
N GLU A 119 8.44 9.46 13.99
CA GLU A 119 8.68 8.14 13.42
C GLU A 119 7.37 7.39 13.09
N GLY A 120 6.22 8.01 13.31
CA GLY A 120 4.92 7.39 13.01
C GLY A 120 4.33 7.86 11.70
N ILE A 121 3.82 6.92 10.92
CA ILE A 121 3.08 7.25 9.69
C ILE A 121 1.71 7.80 10.11
N VAL A 122 1.31 8.94 9.57
CA VAL A 122 -0.01 9.53 9.84
C VAL A 122 -0.94 9.49 8.64
N CYS A 123 -0.42 9.18 7.47
CA CYS A 123 -1.23 8.98 6.26
C CYS A 123 -0.39 8.31 5.18
N GLU A 124 -1.00 7.39 4.45
CA GLU A 124 -0.43 6.87 3.21
C GLU A 124 -1.34 7.30 2.05
N ARG A 125 -0.81 8.10 1.13
CA ARG A 125 -1.52 8.45 -0.11
C ARG A 125 -0.98 7.62 -1.26
N VAL A 126 -1.86 6.92 -1.95
CA VAL A 126 -1.49 6.01 -3.03
C VAL A 126 -1.94 6.59 -4.36
N TYR A 127 -1.00 6.72 -5.28
CA TYR A 127 -1.19 7.24 -6.63
C TYR A 127 -0.93 6.15 -7.65
N PHE A 128 -1.89 5.91 -8.53
CA PHE A 128 -1.72 4.96 -9.64
C PHE A 128 -2.75 5.25 -10.73
N ASP A 129 -2.55 4.61 -11.87
CA ASP A 129 -3.50 4.68 -12.97
C ASP A 129 -4.44 3.46 -12.89
N ALA A 130 -5.66 3.69 -12.42
CA ALA A 130 -6.66 2.64 -12.30
C ALA A 130 -6.99 2.00 -13.64
N ALA A 131 -6.94 2.75 -14.74
CA ALA A 131 -7.19 2.23 -16.08
C ALA A 131 -6.17 1.16 -16.48
N THR A 132 -4.92 1.28 -16.02
CA THR A 132 -3.88 0.28 -16.27
C THR A 132 -4.28 -1.08 -15.70
N ILE A 133 -4.78 -1.09 -14.47
CA ILE A 133 -5.24 -2.33 -13.81
C ILE A 133 -6.47 -2.89 -14.53
N LEU A 134 -7.47 -2.05 -14.77
CA LEU A 134 -8.72 -2.48 -15.40
C LEU A 134 -8.47 -3.05 -16.81
N ALA A 135 -7.58 -2.42 -17.59
CA ALA A 135 -7.24 -2.91 -18.93
C ALA A 135 -6.61 -4.30 -18.87
N GLN A 136 -5.75 -4.57 -17.90
CA GLN A 136 -5.10 -5.87 -17.73
C GLN A 136 -6.12 -6.94 -17.31
N LEU A 137 -7.04 -6.62 -16.43
CA LEU A 137 -8.07 -7.55 -15.97
C LEU A 137 -9.08 -7.86 -17.08
N ALA A 138 -9.32 -6.93 -18.00
CA ALA A 138 -10.22 -7.11 -19.13
C ALA A 138 -9.53 -7.69 -20.38
N ALA A 139 -8.21 -7.79 -20.38
CA ALA A 139 -7.45 -8.21 -21.57
C ALA A 139 -7.85 -9.62 -22.01
N GLY A 140 -8.09 -9.79 -23.31
CA GLY A 140 -8.49 -11.07 -23.88
C GLY A 140 -9.95 -11.47 -23.60
N ALA A 141 -10.75 -10.58 -23.06
CA ALA A 141 -12.18 -10.79 -22.89
C ALA A 141 -12.89 -10.74 -24.25
#